data_f600908d8508b954303f39686f603e9f
#
_entry.id   f600908d8508b954303f39686f603e9f
#
_cell.length_a   1.000
_cell.length_b   1.000
_cell.length_c   1.000
_cell.angle_alpha   90.00
_cell.angle_beta   90.00
_cell.angle_gamma   90.00
#
_symmetry.space_group_name_H-M   'P 1'
#
loop_
_entity.id
_entity.type
_entity.pdbx_description
1 polymer ?
#
loop_
_entity_poly.entity_id
_entity_poly.type
_entity_poly.pdbx_seq_one_letter_code
_entity_poly.pdbx_strand_id
1 'polypeptide(L)'
;MASRLDPASDFPPGMSPGSPFVAGQRWIYRAAPGLDGSRLILGAIVTFEGGRIYCCSITHAGRQLADGGLERVHIPFLPLTEAALLDTVIALDGTGNLPPSFAARLQDWTDDPRGMSTFTVPFDGYLDHLISLQVETIAGGRAA
;
A
#
# COMPACT_ATOMS: atom_id res chain seq x y z
N MET A 1 -9.46 -22.27 19.52
CA MET A 1 -9.31 -21.99 18.89
C MET A 1 -9.20 -21.46 18.59
N ALA A 2 -9.11 -21.32 18.80
CA ALA A 2 -9.01 -20.83 18.19
C ALA A 2 -8.78 -20.36 17.90
N SER A 3 -8.55 -20.35 18.17
CA SER A 3 -8.32 -19.94 17.63
C SER A 3 -8.02 -19.51 17.39
N ARG A 4 -7.73 -19.52 17.65
CA ARG A 4 -7.34 -19.18 17.05
C ARG A 4 -7.16 -18.56 16.89
N LEU A 5 -6.89 -18.38 17.14
CA LEU A 5 -6.54 -17.90 16.54
C LEU A 5 -5.86 -17.68 16.68
N ASP A 6 -5.33 -17.85 16.82
CA ASP A 6 -4.65 -17.69 16.51
C ASP A 6 -4.28 -17.47 16.37
N PRO A 7 -4.31 -17.52 16.59
CA PRO A 7 -3.77 -17.30 16.10
C PRO A 7 -3.30 -17.24 15.67
N ALA A 8 -3.60 -17.37 15.93
CA ALA A 8 -3.17 -17.01 14.70
C ALA A 8 -2.26 -17.73 13.93
N SER A 9 -2.34 -18.52 13.58
CA SER A 9 -1.21 -19.16 12.98
C SER A 9 -1.53 -20.21 11.96
N ASP A 10 -2.75 -20.39 11.65
CA ASP A 10 -3.15 -21.42 10.72
C ASP A 10 -3.32 -20.83 9.33
N PHE A 11 -2.24 -20.46 8.73
CA PHE A 11 -2.27 -19.83 7.43
C PHE A 11 -2.05 -20.86 6.34
N PRO A 12 -2.80 -20.76 5.23
CA PRO A 12 -2.63 -21.70 4.13
C PRO A 12 -1.23 -21.63 3.56
N PRO A 13 -0.76 -22.72 3.00
CA PRO A 13 0.50 -22.70 2.27
C PRO A 13 0.43 -21.68 1.13
N GLY A 14 1.54 -21.05 0.85
CA GLY A 14 1.61 -20.03 -0.17
C GLY A 14 1.23 -18.65 0.30
N MET A 15 0.70 -18.56 1.50
CA MET A 15 0.39 -17.32 2.14
C MET A 15 1.40 -17.10 3.24
N SER A 16 1.88 -15.88 3.42
CA SER A 16 2.78 -15.62 4.52
C SER A 16 2.04 -15.86 5.82
N PRO A 17 2.52 -16.76 6.66
CA PRO A 17 1.90 -16.92 7.97
C PRO A 17 1.87 -15.58 8.68
N GLY A 18 0.73 -15.23 9.22
CA GLY A 18 0.60 -13.97 9.90
C GLY A 18 0.27 -12.79 9.02
N SER A 19 0.16 -12.99 7.69
CA SER A 19 -0.21 -11.89 6.83
C SER A 19 -1.70 -11.57 7.03
N PRO A 20 -2.02 -10.38 7.55
CA PRO A 20 -3.41 -10.02 7.80
C PRO A 20 -4.07 -9.29 6.64
N PHE A 21 -3.40 -9.20 5.50
CA PHE A 21 -3.81 -8.26 4.47
C PHE A 21 -4.81 -8.88 3.51
N VAL A 22 -5.94 -8.19 3.34
CA VAL A 22 -7.00 -8.58 2.42
C VAL A 22 -7.45 -7.33 1.68
N ALA A 23 -7.68 -7.45 0.39
CA ALA A 23 -8.15 -6.31 -0.41
C ALA A 23 -9.44 -5.75 0.17
N GLY A 24 -9.55 -4.44 0.19
CA GLY A 24 -10.70 -3.75 0.76
C GLY A 24 -10.51 -3.24 2.16
N GLN A 25 -9.48 -3.68 2.85
CA GLN A 25 -9.22 -3.24 4.22
C GLN A 25 -8.75 -1.81 4.26
N ARG A 26 -9.18 -1.08 5.29
CA ARG A 26 -8.68 0.26 5.59
C ARG A 26 -7.80 0.18 6.83
N TRP A 27 -6.64 0.84 6.77
CA TRP A 27 -5.63 0.76 7.81
C TRP A 27 -5.24 2.13 8.32
N ILE A 28 -5.06 2.23 9.64
CA ILE A 28 -4.34 3.34 10.24
C ILE A 28 -2.86 3.08 10.01
N TYR A 29 -2.13 4.09 9.57
CA TYR A 29 -0.72 3.92 9.30
C TYR A 29 0.11 4.99 9.99
N ARG A 30 1.43 4.85 9.93
CA ARG A 30 2.37 5.73 10.64
C ARG A 30 2.53 7.04 9.89
N ALA A 31 1.47 7.84 9.88
CA ALA A 31 1.47 9.12 9.21
C ALA A 31 2.26 10.14 10.02
N ALA A 32 2.89 11.08 9.32
CA ALA A 32 3.61 12.16 9.96
C ALA A 32 2.65 13.02 10.77
N PRO A 33 3.16 13.77 11.75
CA PRO A 33 2.30 14.65 12.54
C PRO A 33 1.51 15.61 11.66
N GLY A 34 0.24 15.81 12.02
CA GLY A 34 -0.65 16.67 11.26
C GLY A 34 -1.50 15.94 10.24
N LEU A 35 -1.31 14.63 10.07
CA LEU A 35 -2.05 13.85 9.08
C LEU A 35 -2.96 12.83 9.75
N ASP A 36 -3.58 13.20 10.86
CA ASP A 36 -4.31 12.25 11.70
C ASP A 36 -5.47 11.55 10.99
N GLY A 37 -6.09 12.21 10.03
CA GLY A 37 -7.21 11.60 9.33
C GLY A 37 -6.83 10.77 8.13
N SER A 38 -5.55 10.66 7.84
CA SER A 38 -5.10 9.90 6.67
C SER A 38 -5.23 8.41 6.91
N ARG A 39 -5.64 7.68 5.87
CA ARG A 39 -5.82 6.23 5.95
C ARG A 39 -5.26 5.58 4.70
N LEU A 40 -4.82 4.35 4.87
CA LEU A 40 -4.36 3.51 3.77
C LEU A 40 -5.46 2.49 3.47
N ILE A 41 -5.85 2.38 2.21
CA ILE A 41 -6.83 1.39 1.78
C ILE A 41 -6.12 0.41 0.87
N LEU A 42 -6.18 -0.86 1.22
CA LEU A 42 -5.56 -1.91 0.42
C LEU A 42 -6.49 -2.28 -0.71
N GLY A 43 -6.06 -2.04 -1.94
CA GLY A 43 -6.93 -2.23 -3.09
C GLY A 43 -6.72 -3.51 -3.84
N ALA A 44 -5.48 -3.96 -3.93
CA ALA A 44 -5.17 -5.19 -4.66
C ALA A 44 -3.88 -5.78 -4.15
N ILE A 45 -3.79 -7.11 -4.24
CA ILE A 45 -2.57 -7.83 -3.91
C ILE A 45 -2.15 -8.55 -5.18
N VAL A 46 -0.99 -8.16 -5.71
CA VAL A 46 -0.49 -8.73 -6.95
C VAL A 46 0.63 -9.71 -6.62
N THR A 47 0.45 -10.96 -7.02
CA THR A 47 1.46 -11.97 -6.77
C THR A 47 2.35 -12.12 -7.99
N PHE A 48 3.60 -12.41 -7.74
CA PHE A 48 4.56 -12.69 -8.79
C PHE A 48 5.54 -13.71 -8.25
N GLU A 49 6.47 -14.15 -9.07
CA GLU A 49 7.32 -15.26 -8.69
C GLU A 49 8.13 -14.96 -7.42
N GLY A 50 8.56 -13.74 -7.22
CA GLY A 50 9.36 -13.37 -6.07
C GLY A 50 8.59 -12.96 -4.84
N GLY A 51 7.25 -12.90 -4.89
CA GLY A 51 6.49 -12.48 -3.74
C GLY A 51 5.20 -11.75 -4.11
N ARG A 52 4.86 -10.76 -3.31
CA ARG A 52 3.63 -10.01 -3.48
C ARG A 52 3.87 -8.51 -3.39
N ILE A 53 3.07 -7.77 -4.16
CA ILE A 53 3.06 -6.32 -4.11
C ILE A 53 1.66 -5.91 -3.70
N TYR A 54 1.59 -5.00 -2.75
CA TYR A 54 0.34 -4.54 -2.17
C TYR A 54 0.03 -3.16 -2.73
N CYS A 55 -1.02 -3.08 -3.55
CA CYS A 55 -1.40 -1.85 -4.22
C CYS A 55 -2.44 -1.13 -3.39
N CYS A 56 -2.10 0.05 -2.93
CA CYS A 56 -2.87 0.79 -1.94
C CYS A 56 -3.34 2.12 -2.49
N SER A 57 -4.28 2.73 -1.78
CA SER A 57 -4.71 4.10 -1.99
C SER A 57 -4.61 4.81 -0.65
N ILE A 58 -4.25 6.09 -0.67
CA ILE A 58 -4.12 6.88 0.56
C ILE A 58 -5.14 7.99 0.53
N THR A 59 -5.96 8.08 1.58
CA THR A 59 -6.91 9.18 1.75
C THR A 59 -6.28 10.24 2.61
N HIS A 60 -6.57 11.51 2.28
CA HIS A 60 -6.13 12.66 3.07
C HIS A 60 -4.63 12.68 3.33
N ALA A 61 -3.84 12.32 2.33
CA ALA A 61 -2.41 12.47 2.39
C ALA A 61 -2.05 13.94 2.38
N GLY A 62 -0.81 14.27 2.72
CA GLY A 62 -0.35 15.63 2.77
C GLY A 62 0.45 16.01 1.55
N ARG A 63 0.28 17.25 1.10
CA ARG A 63 1.15 17.85 0.09
C ARG A 63 1.58 19.21 0.60
N GLN A 64 2.87 19.45 0.61
CA GLN A 64 3.41 20.72 1.09
C GLN A 64 3.27 21.78 0.01
N LEU A 65 2.81 22.95 0.41
CA LEU A 65 2.65 24.10 -0.48
C LEU A 65 3.86 25.00 -0.38
N ALA A 66 4.06 25.82 -1.43
CA ALA A 66 5.21 26.70 -1.49
C ALA A 66 5.23 27.71 -0.35
N ASP A 67 4.07 28.07 0.17
CA ASP A 67 3.97 29.05 1.26
C ASP A 67 4.12 28.40 2.64
N GLY A 68 4.45 27.14 2.70
CA GLY A 68 4.57 26.43 3.97
C GLY A 68 3.28 25.79 4.44
N GLY A 69 2.18 25.97 3.72
CA GLY A 69 0.91 25.36 4.08
C GLY A 69 0.85 23.89 3.71
N LEU A 70 -0.24 23.26 4.11
CA LEU A 70 -0.48 21.86 3.87
C LEU A 70 -1.80 21.67 3.13
N GLU A 71 -1.76 20.92 2.04
CA GLU A 71 -2.95 20.54 1.29
C GLU A 71 -3.23 19.08 1.50
N ARG A 72 -4.51 18.71 1.66
CA ARG A 72 -4.91 17.32 1.77
C ARG A 72 -5.23 16.79 0.38
N VAL A 73 -4.60 15.68 0.01
CA VAL A 73 -4.76 15.09 -1.32
C VAL A 73 -4.99 13.60 -1.19
N HIS A 74 -5.53 13.00 -2.23
CA HIS A 74 -5.63 11.55 -2.31
C HIS A 74 -4.51 11.03 -3.19
N ILE A 75 -3.94 9.89 -2.78
CA ILE A 75 -2.99 9.17 -3.62
C ILE A 75 -3.76 7.95 -4.13
N PRO A 76 -4.14 7.94 -5.40
CA PRO A 76 -5.02 6.87 -5.88
C PRO A 76 -4.33 5.52 -5.99
N PHE A 77 -3.01 5.50 -6.17
CA PHE A 77 -2.31 4.24 -6.38
C PHE A 77 -0.91 4.32 -5.78
N LEU A 78 -0.63 3.39 -4.86
CA LEU A 78 0.68 3.33 -4.18
C LEU A 78 1.05 1.86 -4.01
N PRO A 79 1.96 1.34 -4.85
CA PRO A 79 2.38 -0.06 -4.73
C PRO A 79 3.52 -0.20 -3.72
N LEU A 80 3.34 -1.07 -2.74
CA LEU A 80 4.32 -1.28 -1.68
C LEU A 80 4.71 -2.75 -1.61
N THR A 81 5.98 -3.01 -1.30
CA THR A 81 6.39 -4.37 -0.95
C THR A 81 5.74 -4.77 0.38
N GLU A 82 5.72 -6.05 0.67
CA GLU A 82 5.14 -6.51 1.93
C GLU A 82 5.88 -5.92 3.12
N ALA A 83 7.20 -5.88 3.07
CA ALA A 83 7.98 -5.30 4.16
C ALA A 83 7.66 -3.82 4.35
N ALA A 84 7.54 -3.08 3.25
CA ALA A 84 7.22 -1.66 3.34
C ALA A 84 5.82 -1.46 3.91
N LEU A 85 4.86 -2.28 3.51
CA LEU A 85 3.51 -2.17 4.03
C LEU A 85 3.45 -2.50 5.52
N LEU A 86 4.14 -3.56 5.94
CA LEU A 86 4.19 -3.93 7.35
C LEU A 86 4.78 -2.81 8.20
N ASP A 87 5.79 -2.12 7.68
CA ASP A 87 6.40 -1.01 8.40
C ASP A 87 5.55 0.26 8.32
N THR A 88 4.58 0.31 7.44
CA THR A 88 3.74 1.48 7.26
C THR A 88 2.50 1.43 8.16
N VAL A 89 1.83 0.29 8.24
CA VAL A 89 0.53 0.19 8.91
C VAL A 89 0.70 0.00 10.41
N ILE A 90 -0.34 0.43 11.16
CA ILE A 90 -0.38 0.27 12.60
C ILE A 90 -1.52 -0.64 13.01
N ALA A 91 -2.74 -0.38 12.53
CA ALA A 91 -3.92 -1.08 12.99
C ALA A 91 -4.98 -1.13 11.92
N LEU A 92 -5.72 -2.21 11.90
CA LEU A 92 -6.85 -2.36 10.99
C LEU A 92 -7.99 -1.44 11.44
N ASP A 93 -8.60 -0.75 10.49
CA ASP A 93 -9.64 0.24 10.75
C ASP A 93 -10.83 0.00 9.82
N GLY A 94 -11.26 -1.24 9.73
CA GLY A 94 -12.44 -1.59 8.94
C GLY A 94 -12.15 -1.72 7.46
N THR A 95 -13.09 -1.30 6.65
CA THR A 95 -12.97 -1.35 5.20
C THR A 95 -13.10 0.04 4.63
N GLY A 96 -12.59 0.24 3.42
CA GLY A 96 -12.65 1.53 2.78
C GLY A 96 -13.00 1.40 1.31
N ASN A 97 -13.25 2.54 0.68
CA ASN A 97 -13.59 2.61 -0.72
C ASN A 97 -12.42 3.14 -1.51
N LEU A 98 -12.15 2.52 -2.64
CA LEU A 98 -11.09 2.95 -3.53
C LEU A 98 -11.60 4.08 -4.43
N PRO A 99 -10.70 4.99 -4.85
CA PRO A 99 -11.11 6.01 -5.80
C PRO A 99 -11.42 5.39 -7.15
N PRO A 100 -12.26 6.04 -7.96
CA PRO A 100 -12.61 5.48 -9.27
C PRO A 100 -11.42 5.26 -10.18
N SER A 101 -10.35 6.03 -10.00
CA SER A 101 -9.18 5.91 -10.85
C SER A 101 -8.27 4.74 -10.45
N PHE A 102 -8.54 4.07 -9.34
CA PHE A 102 -7.62 3.03 -8.86
C PHE A 102 -7.46 1.91 -9.88
N ALA A 103 -8.57 1.42 -10.43
CA ALA A 103 -8.52 0.29 -11.36
C ALA A 103 -7.72 0.63 -12.61
N ALA A 104 -7.90 1.82 -13.15
CA ALA A 104 -7.16 2.24 -14.34
C ALA A 104 -5.68 2.36 -14.06
N ARG A 105 -5.33 2.90 -12.90
CA ARG A 105 -3.92 3.04 -12.53
C ARG A 105 -3.28 1.68 -12.28
N LEU A 106 -4.02 0.75 -11.67
CA LEU A 106 -3.53 -0.60 -11.49
C LEU A 106 -3.24 -1.26 -12.84
N GLN A 107 -4.14 -1.08 -13.79
CA GLN A 107 -3.96 -1.65 -15.12
C GLN A 107 -2.73 -1.05 -15.80
N ASP A 108 -2.58 0.27 -15.75
CA ASP A 108 -1.43 0.94 -16.36
C ASP A 108 -0.13 0.46 -15.73
N TRP A 109 -0.13 0.25 -14.44
CA TRP A 109 1.05 -0.19 -13.70
C TRP A 109 1.43 -1.61 -14.08
N THR A 110 0.44 -2.52 -14.14
CA THR A 110 0.74 -3.91 -14.53
C THR A 110 1.17 -4.02 -15.98
N ASP A 111 0.70 -3.10 -16.83
CA ASP A 111 0.99 -3.14 -18.25
C ASP A 111 2.24 -2.35 -18.64
N ASP A 112 2.91 -1.74 -17.68
CA ASP A 112 4.08 -0.91 -17.98
C ASP A 112 5.18 -1.81 -18.56
N PRO A 113 5.64 -1.51 -19.78
CA PRO A 113 6.66 -2.35 -20.42
C PRO A 113 8.00 -2.32 -19.70
N ARG A 114 8.24 -1.31 -18.86
CA ARG A 114 9.47 -1.23 -18.07
C ARG A 114 9.42 -2.10 -16.84
N GLY A 115 8.26 -2.64 -16.51
CA GLY A 115 8.06 -3.43 -15.31
C GLY A 115 7.26 -2.67 -14.27
N MET A 116 6.92 -3.37 -13.19
CA MET A 116 6.08 -2.83 -12.13
C MET A 116 6.96 -2.15 -11.08
N SER A 117 6.89 -0.81 -11.01
CA SER A 117 7.64 -0.06 -10.01
C SER A 117 6.97 -0.19 -8.65
N THR A 118 7.74 -0.45 -7.61
CA THR A 118 7.17 -0.62 -6.29
C THR A 118 8.08 0.04 -5.25
N PHE A 119 7.48 0.60 -4.22
CA PHE A 119 8.22 1.26 -3.16
C PHE A 119 8.63 0.23 -2.11
N THR A 120 9.88 0.32 -1.69
CA THR A 120 10.48 -0.68 -0.77
C THR A 120 10.65 -0.16 0.64
N VAL A 121 10.30 1.10 0.90
CA VAL A 121 10.40 1.68 2.24
C VAL A 121 9.05 2.25 2.64
N PRO A 122 8.82 2.44 3.94
CA PRO A 122 7.51 2.89 4.42
C PRO A 122 7.14 4.27 3.91
N PHE A 123 5.83 4.50 3.79
CA PHE A 123 5.27 5.79 3.40
C PHE A 123 4.82 6.54 4.65
N ASP A 124 5.14 7.83 4.72
CA ASP A 124 4.85 8.63 5.92
C ASP A 124 3.66 9.58 5.76
N GLY A 125 2.99 9.56 4.63
CA GLY A 125 1.80 10.38 4.44
C GLY A 125 1.99 11.59 3.54
N TYR A 126 3.22 11.99 3.25
CA TYR A 126 3.46 13.17 2.42
C TYR A 126 3.71 12.78 0.98
N LEU A 127 2.87 13.29 0.09
CA LEU A 127 3.02 13.02 -1.35
C LEU A 127 4.39 13.46 -1.84
N ASP A 128 4.90 14.58 -1.31
CA ASP A 128 6.18 15.12 -1.75
C ASP A 128 7.33 14.17 -1.46
N HIS A 129 7.17 13.32 -0.47
CA HIS A 129 8.25 12.40 -0.10
C HIS A 129 8.32 11.18 -0.99
N LEU A 130 7.30 10.94 -1.81
CA LEU A 130 7.32 9.76 -2.68
C LEU A 130 8.49 9.75 -3.64
N ILE A 131 8.91 10.93 -4.10
CA ILE A 131 10.01 11.00 -5.05
C ILE A 131 11.35 10.62 -4.42
N SER A 132 11.44 10.67 -3.10
CA SER A 132 12.68 10.32 -2.40
C SER A 132 12.63 8.92 -1.81
N LEU A 133 11.53 8.22 -1.96
CA LEU A 133 11.45 6.83 -1.49
C LEU A 133 12.17 5.91 -2.44
N GLN A 134 12.74 4.87 -1.87
CA GLN A 134 13.44 3.87 -2.65
C GLN A 134 12.45 3.04 -3.45
N VAL A 135 12.74 2.84 -4.74
CA VAL A 135 11.84 2.15 -5.65
C VAL A 135 12.59 1.00 -6.30
N GLU A 136 11.92 -0.11 -6.44
CA GLU A 136 12.40 -1.27 -7.14
C GLU A 136 11.47 -1.58 -8.29
N THR A 137 12.02 -1.98 -9.44
CA THR A 137 11.21 -2.33 -10.60
C THR A 137 11.23 -3.83 -10.80
N ILE A 138 10.05 -4.44 -10.84
CA ILE A 138 9.90 -5.88 -10.97
C ILE A 138 9.47 -6.16 -12.40
N ALA A 139 10.44 -6.43 -13.24
CA ALA A 139 10.16 -6.60 -14.66
C ALA A 139 9.55 -7.96 -14.96
N GLY A 140 10.04 -8.98 -14.30
CA GLY A 140 9.61 -10.34 -14.61
C GLY A 140 8.23 -10.67 -14.12
N GLY A 141 7.72 -9.94 -13.16
CA GLY A 141 6.44 -10.27 -12.55
C GLY A 141 5.27 -10.11 -13.46
N ARG A 142 5.44 -9.26 -14.44
CA ARG A 142 4.30 -9.09 -15.29
C ARG A 142 4.35 -10.02 -16.45
N ALA A 143 4.36 -10.29 -17.13
CA ALA A 143 4.19 -11.00 -18.34
C ALA A 143 4.86 -12.32 -18.37
N ALA A 144 5.65 -12.52 -17.45
CA ALA A 144 6.40 -13.77 -17.52
C ALA A 144 5.53 -14.91 -17.86
#